data_680ad1d86920fbb5e76ab3596f54752f
#
_entry.id   680ad1d86920fbb5e76ab3596f54752f
#
_cell.length_a   1.000
_cell.length_b   1.000
_cell.length_c   1.000
_cell.angle_alpha   90.00
_cell.angle_beta   90.00
_cell.angle_gamma   90.00
#
_symmetry.space_group_name_H-M   'P 1'
#
loop_
_entity.id
_entity.type
_entity.pdbx_description
1 polymer ?
#
loop_
_entity_poly.entity_id
_entity_poly.type
_entity_poly.pdbx_seq_one_letter_code
_entity_poly.pdbx_strand_id
1 'polypeptide(L)'
;MVGLSGGGWTTVVYSAIDERISDSFSVAGSMPFYLRVDERDIGDYEQTNIDLYQNVNYLELYVLSAYGDGRKHVQIFNKNDPCCFSGNGYETYEFVIKEKILQLGKGNFQVFVDDTHNEHKISDTALEYIIKNIG
;
A
#
# COMPACT_ATOMS: atom_id res chain seq x y z
N MET A 1 -9.18 4.18 -6.73
CA MET A 1 -8.21 3.41 -7.54
C MET A 1 -7.91 2.09 -6.85
N VAL A 2 -7.79 0.99 -7.59
CA VAL A 2 -7.47 -0.35 -7.02
C VAL A 2 -6.44 -1.01 -7.93
N GLY A 3 -5.45 -1.69 -7.34
CA GLY A 3 -4.47 -2.43 -8.13
C GLY A 3 -3.82 -3.58 -7.34
N LEU A 4 -3.45 -4.64 -8.07
CA LEU A 4 -2.74 -5.80 -7.55
C LEU A 4 -1.29 -5.77 -8.03
N SER A 5 -0.32 -6.17 -7.20
CA SER A 5 1.08 -6.36 -7.62
C SER A 5 1.69 -5.06 -8.18
N GLY A 6 2.21 -5.05 -9.39
CA GLY A 6 2.64 -3.83 -10.08
C GLY A 6 1.54 -2.77 -10.19
N GLY A 7 0.27 -3.19 -10.37
CA GLY A 7 -0.89 -2.30 -10.29
C GLY A 7 -1.11 -1.73 -8.88
N GLY A 8 -0.80 -2.50 -7.85
CA GLY A 8 -0.82 -2.03 -6.46
C GLY A 8 0.28 -0.99 -6.20
N TRP A 9 1.49 -1.21 -6.71
CA TRP A 9 2.56 -0.21 -6.70
C TRP A 9 2.12 1.08 -7.42
N THR A 10 1.58 0.94 -8.64
CA THR A 10 1.04 2.08 -9.40
C THR A 10 -0.02 2.83 -8.59
N THR A 11 -0.89 2.11 -7.85
CA THR A 11 -1.91 2.71 -6.99
C THR A 11 -1.29 3.58 -5.89
N VAL A 12 -0.22 3.13 -5.25
CA VAL A 12 0.50 3.93 -4.24
C VAL A 12 1.09 5.18 -4.87
N VAL A 13 1.91 5.03 -5.91
CA VAL A 13 2.63 6.16 -6.52
C VAL A 13 1.66 7.16 -7.14
N TYR A 14 0.66 6.67 -7.90
CA TYR A 14 -0.26 7.57 -8.59
C TYR A 14 -1.17 8.33 -7.63
N SER A 15 -1.66 7.68 -6.57
CA SER A 15 -2.42 8.39 -5.53
C SER A 15 -1.57 9.35 -4.71
N ALA A 16 -0.27 9.13 -4.61
CA ALA A 16 0.63 10.09 -3.95
C ALA A 16 0.83 11.39 -4.75
N ILE A 17 0.69 11.35 -6.08
CA ILE A 17 0.92 12.51 -6.96
C ILE A 17 -0.37 13.12 -7.52
N ASP A 18 -1.50 12.42 -7.51
CA ASP A 18 -2.78 12.91 -8.02
C ASP A 18 -3.83 12.99 -6.91
N GLU A 19 -4.04 14.20 -6.40
CA GLU A 19 -4.97 14.47 -5.29
C GLU A 19 -6.45 14.24 -5.63
N ARG A 20 -6.79 14.04 -6.90
CA ARG A 20 -8.16 13.71 -7.35
C ARG A 20 -8.56 12.28 -6.99
N ILE A 21 -7.59 11.42 -6.65
CA ILE A 21 -7.85 10.06 -6.20
C ILE A 21 -8.20 10.10 -4.72
N SER A 22 -9.50 10.01 -4.40
CA SER A 22 -9.99 9.99 -3.02
C SER A 22 -9.72 8.66 -2.33
N ASP A 23 -10.03 7.54 -3.00
CA ASP A 23 -9.88 6.20 -2.45
C ASP A 23 -8.88 5.38 -3.25
N SER A 24 -7.88 4.84 -2.56
CA SER A 24 -6.83 4.01 -3.17
C SER A 24 -6.59 2.74 -2.36
N PHE A 25 -6.57 1.59 -3.04
CA PHE A 25 -6.40 0.27 -2.47
C PHE A 25 -5.26 -0.47 -3.19
N SER A 26 -4.14 -0.62 -2.52
CA SER A 26 -2.94 -1.29 -3.03
C SER A 26 -2.89 -2.71 -2.50
N VAL A 27 -3.09 -3.71 -3.35
CA VAL A 27 -3.07 -5.13 -2.97
C VAL A 27 -1.74 -5.74 -3.33
N ALA A 28 -1.01 -6.30 -2.35
CA ALA A 28 0.30 -6.93 -2.53
C ALA A 28 1.22 -6.12 -3.47
N GLY A 29 1.23 -4.78 -3.32
CA GLY A 29 1.80 -3.88 -4.32
C GLY A 29 3.13 -3.27 -3.93
N SER A 30 3.44 -3.18 -2.65
CA SER A 30 4.67 -2.54 -2.19
C SER A 30 5.00 -2.87 -0.74
N MET A 31 6.28 -2.71 -0.40
CA MET A 31 6.81 -2.85 0.94
C MET A 31 8.02 -1.90 1.08
N PRO A 32 8.25 -1.24 2.21
CA PRO A 32 9.45 -0.45 2.43
C PRO A 32 10.73 -1.27 2.25
N PHE A 33 11.79 -0.65 1.74
CA PHE A 33 13.05 -1.35 1.41
C PHE A 33 13.66 -2.13 2.59
N TYR A 34 13.59 -1.60 3.80
CA TYR A 34 14.16 -2.27 4.97
C TYR A 34 13.46 -3.59 5.35
N LEU A 35 12.29 -3.87 4.78
CA LEU A 35 11.55 -5.12 4.97
C LEU A 35 11.78 -6.12 3.82
N ARG A 36 12.43 -5.71 2.73
CA ARG A 36 12.64 -6.54 1.54
C ARG A 36 13.88 -7.42 1.70
N VAL A 37 13.78 -8.40 2.58
CA VAL A 37 14.87 -9.33 2.91
C VAL A 37 14.83 -10.63 2.08
N ASP A 38 13.70 -10.93 1.47
CA ASP A 38 13.50 -12.07 0.57
C ASP A 38 13.60 -11.62 -0.89
N GLU A 39 14.17 -12.45 -1.76
CA GLU A 39 14.29 -12.15 -3.20
C GLU A 39 12.93 -11.85 -3.86
N ARG A 40 11.87 -12.47 -3.37
CA ARG A 40 10.49 -12.26 -3.84
C ARG A 40 9.97 -10.85 -3.56
N ASP A 41 10.53 -10.19 -2.54
CA ASP A 41 10.12 -8.86 -2.12
C ASP A 41 10.94 -7.73 -2.74
N ILE A 42 11.93 -8.04 -3.60
CA ILE A 42 12.73 -7.01 -4.28
C ILE A 42 11.82 -6.16 -5.18
N GLY A 43 10.91 -6.79 -5.90
CA GLY A 43 10.02 -6.13 -6.86
C GLY A 43 10.69 -5.89 -8.22
N ASP A 44 9.93 -5.30 -9.13
CA ASP A 44 10.37 -4.96 -10.47
C ASP A 44 11.20 -3.66 -10.50
N TYR A 45 11.74 -3.31 -11.67
CA TYR A 45 12.60 -2.13 -11.86
C TYR A 45 11.99 -0.85 -11.31
N GLU A 46 10.71 -0.59 -11.59
CA GLU A 46 10.00 0.60 -11.13
C GLU A 46 9.89 0.67 -9.61
N GLN A 47 9.91 -0.48 -8.93
CA GLN A 47 9.82 -0.56 -7.47
C GLN A 47 11.16 -0.33 -6.76
N THR A 48 12.25 -0.26 -7.51
CA THR A 48 13.62 -0.07 -7.00
C THR A 48 14.37 1.07 -7.67
N ASN A 49 13.71 1.81 -8.57
CA ASN A 49 14.34 2.86 -9.35
C ASN A 49 14.95 3.96 -8.46
N ILE A 50 16.27 4.11 -8.54
CA ILE A 50 17.02 5.02 -7.67
C ILE A 50 16.62 6.49 -7.91
N ASP A 51 16.31 6.87 -9.16
CA ASP A 51 15.97 8.25 -9.49
C ASP A 51 14.66 8.69 -8.81
N LEU A 52 13.75 7.74 -8.53
CA LEU A 52 12.56 7.99 -7.73
C LEU A 52 12.88 7.95 -6.24
N TYR A 53 13.43 6.83 -5.76
CA TYR A 53 13.50 6.54 -4.32
C TYR A 53 14.62 7.26 -3.57
N GLN A 54 15.53 7.93 -4.26
CA GLN A 54 16.44 8.90 -3.62
C GLN A 54 15.71 10.21 -3.25
N ASN A 55 14.55 10.51 -3.83
CA ASN A 55 13.77 11.73 -3.61
C ASN A 55 12.58 11.50 -2.68
N VAL A 56 12.00 10.28 -2.66
CA VAL A 56 10.84 9.92 -1.85
C VAL A 56 10.94 8.45 -1.45
N ASN A 57 10.78 8.15 -0.18
CA ASN A 57 10.74 6.76 0.29
C ASN A 57 9.30 6.24 0.37
N TYR A 58 9.15 4.91 0.57
CA TYR A 58 7.83 4.28 0.62
C TYR A 58 6.94 4.78 1.76
N LEU A 59 7.50 5.13 2.92
CA LEU A 59 6.69 5.65 4.03
C LEU A 59 6.11 7.02 3.68
N GLU A 60 6.90 7.86 3.01
CA GLU A 60 6.43 9.16 2.50
C GLU A 60 5.36 8.99 1.42
N LEU A 61 5.54 8.02 0.50
CA LEU A 61 4.51 7.70 -0.50
C LEU A 61 3.20 7.27 0.15
N TYR A 62 3.23 6.46 1.22
CA TYR A 62 2.02 6.06 1.94
C TYR A 62 1.33 7.25 2.63
N VAL A 63 2.11 8.16 3.20
CA VAL A 63 1.55 9.40 3.75
C VAL A 63 0.91 10.24 2.65
N LEU A 64 1.63 10.48 1.54
CA LEU A 64 1.14 11.29 0.42
C LEU A 64 -0.10 10.69 -0.23
N SER A 65 -0.15 9.36 -0.38
CA SER A 65 -1.32 8.67 -0.97
C SER A 65 -2.57 8.76 -0.10
N ALA A 66 -2.40 8.89 1.22
CA ALA A 66 -3.48 8.97 2.19
C ALA A 66 -3.87 10.41 2.56
N TYR A 67 -2.95 11.38 2.42
CA TYR A 67 -3.13 12.75 2.87
C TYR A 67 -4.11 13.55 2.00
N GLY A 68 -5.04 14.25 2.64
CA GLY A 68 -5.99 15.16 2.00
C GLY A 68 -7.40 15.03 2.55
N ASP A 69 -8.24 16.04 2.31
CA ASP A 69 -9.64 16.03 2.76
C ASP A 69 -10.41 14.93 2.04
N GLY A 70 -11.02 14.03 2.80
CA GLY A 70 -11.78 12.90 2.27
C GLY A 70 -10.93 11.84 1.56
N ARG A 71 -9.59 11.91 1.65
CA ARG A 71 -8.71 10.93 1.02
C ARG A 71 -8.40 9.75 1.93
N LYS A 72 -8.28 8.58 1.32
CA LYS A 72 -7.96 7.34 2.02
C LYS A 72 -7.04 6.44 1.18
N HIS A 73 -6.01 5.94 1.81
CA HIS A 73 -5.17 4.88 1.25
C HIS A 73 -5.23 3.63 2.12
N VAL A 74 -5.50 2.50 1.49
CA VAL A 74 -5.50 1.19 2.16
C VAL A 74 -4.44 0.29 1.52
N GLN A 75 -3.51 -0.20 2.33
CA GLN A 75 -2.66 -1.31 1.93
C GLN A 75 -3.36 -2.62 2.28
N ILE A 76 -3.47 -3.51 1.30
CA ILE A 76 -4.03 -4.85 1.46
C ILE A 76 -2.90 -5.86 1.28
N PHE A 77 -2.63 -6.64 2.31
CA PHE A 77 -1.63 -7.70 2.28
C PHE A 77 -2.31 -9.06 2.19
N ASN A 78 -1.89 -9.85 1.23
CA ASN A 78 -2.18 -11.28 1.20
C ASN A 78 -1.20 -11.95 2.15
N LYS A 79 -1.65 -12.34 3.33
CA LYS A 79 -0.78 -12.81 4.43
C LYS A 79 0.16 -13.95 4.02
N ASN A 80 -0.35 -14.88 3.23
CA ASN A 80 0.37 -16.07 2.79
C ASN A 80 0.68 -16.04 1.29
N ASP A 81 0.92 -14.85 0.72
CA ASP A 81 1.23 -14.68 -0.69
C ASP A 81 2.52 -15.45 -1.07
N PRO A 82 2.47 -16.37 -2.02
CA PRO A 82 3.66 -17.11 -2.43
C PRO A 82 4.60 -16.30 -3.33
N CYS A 83 4.12 -15.16 -3.86
CA CYS A 83 4.88 -14.31 -4.75
C CYS A 83 5.69 -13.27 -3.98
N CYS A 84 5.03 -12.32 -3.34
CA CYS A 84 5.70 -11.09 -2.95
C CYS A 84 4.90 -10.28 -1.91
N PHE A 85 5.64 -9.48 -1.12
CA PHE A 85 5.10 -8.53 -0.15
C PHE A 85 4.08 -9.13 0.81
N SER A 86 4.41 -10.28 1.38
CA SER A 86 3.57 -11.01 2.32
C SER A 86 3.97 -10.79 3.79
N GLY A 87 3.23 -11.41 4.70
CA GLY A 87 3.54 -11.42 6.14
C GLY A 87 3.07 -10.20 6.89
N ASN A 88 3.70 -9.94 8.03
CA ASN A 88 3.27 -8.94 9.00
C ASN A 88 4.22 -7.72 9.09
N GLY A 89 5.06 -7.49 8.09
CA GLY A 89 6.02 -6.39 8.09
C GLY A 89 5.40 -5.00 8.26
N TYR A 90 4.14 -4.84 7.87
CA TYR A 90 3.37 -3.60 8.04
C TYR A 90 3.28 -3.12 9.50
N GLU A 91 3.34 -4.02 10.47
CA GLU A 91 3.28 -3.70 11.90
C GLU A 91 4.41 -2.76 12.33
N THR A 92 5.53 -2.75 11.59
CA THR A 92 6.68 -1.88 11.88
C THR A 92 6.45 -0.42 11.55
N TYR A 93 5.50 -0.11 10.67
CA TYR A 93 5.29 1.27 10.17
C TYR A 93 3.83 1.75 10.18
N GLU A 94 2.86 0.87 10.29
CA GLU A 94 1.43 1.25 10.25
C GLU A 94 1.11 2.35 11.27
N PHE A 95 1.56 2.17 12.51
CA PHE A 95 1.35 3.16 13.58
C PHE A 95 2.00 4.51 13.23
N VAL A 96 3.23 4.49 12.71
CA VAL A 96 3.97 5.71 12.35
C VAL A 96 3.24 6.50 11.25
N ILE A 97 2.73 5.81 10.23
CA ILE A 97 1.96 6.45 9.15
C ILE A 97 0.66 7.04 9.69
N LYS A 98 -0.11 6.29 10.50
CA LYS A 98 -1.35 6.76 11.12
C LYS A 98 -1.13 7.98 12.00
N GLU A 99 -0.10 7.98 12.83
CA GLU A 99 0.29 9.11 13.66
C GLU A 99 0.64 10.34 12.81
N LYS A 100 1.39 10.14 11.71
CA LYS A 100 1.73 11.24 10.81
C LYS A 100 0.49 11.85 10.14
N ILE A 101 -0.43 11.02 9.66
CA ILE A 101 -1.70 11.48 9.08
C ILE A 101 -2.53 12.24 10.13
N LEU A 102 -2.60 11.74 11.36
CA LEU A 102 -3.29 12.41 12.46
C LEU A 102 -2.68 13.81 12.76
N GLN A 103 -1.35 13.90 12.79
CA GLN A 103 -0.65 15.17 12.98
C GLN A 103 -0.92 16.17 11.84
N LEU A 104 -1.06 15.69 10.61
CA LEU A 104 -1.41 16.51 9.45
C LEU A 104 -2.89 16.93 9.44
N GLY A 105 -3.74 16.27 10.23
CA GLY A 105 -5.14 16.62 10.44
C GLY A 105 -6.08 16.27 9.29
N LYS A 106 -5.60 15.59 8.24
CA LYS A 106 -6.36 15.28 7.03
C LYS A 106 -5.92 13.94 6.44
N GLY A 107 -6.89 13.14 6.02
CA GLY A 107 -6.65 11.86 5.36
C GLY A 107 -6.82 10.65 6.27
N ASN A 108 -6.69 9.47 5.68
CA ASN A 108 -6.85 8.19 6.38
C ASN A 108 -5.91 7.13 5.77
N PHE A 109 -5.12 6.49 6.59
CA PHE A 109 -4.31 5.35 6.22
C PHE A 109 -4.76 4.10 6.98
N GLN A 110 -4.92 2.99 6.27
CA GLN A 110 -5.32 1.71 6.84
C GLN A 110 -4.50 0.57 6.26
N VAL A 111 -4.39 -0.50 7.03
CA VAL A 111 -3.89 -1.79 6.57
C VAL A 111 -5.01 -2.82 6.75
N PHE A 112 -5.24 -3.63 5.73
CA PHE A 112 -6.09 -4.80 5.77
C PHE A 112 -5.24 -6.03 5.44
N VAL A 113 -5.37 -7.08 6.23
CA VAL A 113 -4.64 -8.34 6.02
C VAL A 113 -5.63 -9.42 5.65
N ASP A 114 -5.47 -9.97 4.46
CA ASP A 114 -6.25 -11.09 3.97
C ASP A 114 -5.50 -12.40 4.24
N ASP A 115 -6.02 -13.21 5.13
CA ASP A 115 -5.50 -14.53 5.48
C ASP A 115 -6.39 -15.68 4.98
N THR A 116 -7.34 -15.37 4.10
CA THR A 116 -8.34 -16.33 3.62
C THR A 116 -7.86 -17.23 2.47
N HIS A 117 -6.70 -16.91 1.90
CA HIS A 117 -6.13 -17.67 0.76
C HIS A 117 -4.59 -17.65 0.75
N ASN A 118 -4.02 -18.47 -0.14
CA ASN A 118 -2.56 -18.60 -0.36
C ASN A 118 -2.22 -18.35 -1.83
N GLU A 119 -2.79 -17.34 -2.43
CA GLU A 119 -2.61 -17.00 -3.84
C GLU A 119 -2.25 -15.52 -4.00
N HIS A 120 -1.55 -15.19 -5.09
CA HIS A 120 -1.27 -13.80 -5.47
C HIS A 120 -2.46 -13.22 -6.25
N LYS A 121 -3.47 -12.71 -5.54
CA LYS A 121 -4.70 -12.19 -6.16
C LYS A 121 -5.41 -11.16 -5.29
N ILE A 122 -6.41 -10.50 -5.84
CA ILE A 122 -7.48 -9.86 -5.08
C ILE A 122 -8.52 -10.93 -4.80
N SER A 123 -8.68 -11.35 -3.55
CA SER A 123 -9.68 -12.33 -3.15
C SER A 123 -11.09 -11.73 -3.10
N ASP A 124 -12.09 -12.60 -2.96
CA ASP A 124 -13.46 -12.14 -2.73
C ASP A 124 -13.56 -11.36 -1.40
N THR A 125 -12.84 -11.77 -0.37
CA THR A 125 -12.76 -11.07 0.93
C THR A 125 -12.16 -9.68 0.78
N ALA A 126 -11.03 -9.55 0.07
CA ALA A 126 -10.42 -8.26 -0.23
C ALA A 126 -11.34 -7.39 -1.09
N LEU A 127 -12.00 -7.97 -2.09
CA LEU A 127 -12.95 -7.26 -2.94
C LEU A 127 -14.17 -6.72 -2.14
N GLU A 128 -14.74 -7.55 -1.27
CA GLU A 128 -15.82 -7.11 -0.38
C GLU A 128 -15.37 -5.98 0.56
N TYR A 129 -14.17 -6.09 1.11
CA TYR A 129 -13.58 -5.04 1.93
C TYR A 129 -13.46 -3.73 1.15
N ILE A 130 -12.92 -3.78 -0.07
CA ILE A 130 -12.78 -2.61 -0.96
C ILE A 130 -14.15 -1.98 -1.23
N ILE A 131 -15.14 -2.78 -1.66
CA ILE A 131 -16.50 -2.28 -1.99
C ILE A 131 -17.16 -1.60 -0.78
N LYS A 132 -17.03 -2.16 0.41
CA LYS A 132 -17.57 -1.58 1.66
C LYS A 132 -16.87 -0.29 2.09
N ASN A 133 -15.65 -0.05 1.61
CA ASN A 133 -14.82 1.08 2.02
C ASN A 133 -14.63 2.14 0.92
N ILE A 134 -15.22 2.01 -0.23
CA ILE A 134 -15.32 3.10 -1.20
C ILE A 134 -16.35 4.10 -0.68
N GLY A 135 -15.93 5.35 -0.48
CA GLY A 135 -16.75 6.44 0.07
C GLY A 135 -17.24 7.41 -0.97
#